data_4988e9bcd52dc733f63aa6cb22b3a193
#
_entry.id   4988e9bcd52dc733f63aa6cb22b3a193
#
_cell.length_a   1.000
_cell.length_b   1.000
_cell.length_c   1.000
_cell.angle_alpha   90.00
_cell.angle_beta   90.00
_cell.angle_gamma   90.00
#
_symmetry.space_group_name_H-M   'P 1'
#
loop_
_entity.id
_entity.type
_entity.pdbx_description
1 polymer ?
#
loop_
_entity_poly.entity_id
_entity_poly.type
_entity_poly.pdbx_seq_one_letter_code
_entity_poly.pdbx_strand_id
1 'polypeptide(L)'
;MSRWVAIVLPGGGYGPIGAVLRLPILVLEARGADTVVVDYPQGDRQQRATLEELVQAASSQVARAVTAAAAVAERVTFVAKSFGTGILADLDPAVLSHARIEAIWLTPLFGYAAVRSGAIAHGWRSLLIAGDADDYHHPEAHEAVREALGADSLVLKDADHRLEIPGNPMATVDRLREVVEAVALFTGTDAP
;
A
#
# COMPACT_ATOMS: atom_id res chain seq x y z
N MET A 1 16.14 -9.92 18.65
CA MET A 1 15.82 -8.90 17.63
C MET A 1 14.35 -9.02 17.35
N SER A 2 13.60 -7.92 17.39
CA SER A 2 12.18 -7.92 17.08
C SER A 2 11.99 -8.31 15.62
N ARG A 3 11.05 -9.24 15.34
CA ARG A 3 10.83 -9.70 13.98
C ARG A 3 9.95 -8.69 13.22
N TRP A 4 10.50 -8.12 12.17
CA TRP A 4 9.81 -7.19 11.30
C TRP A 4 9.44 -7.86 9.98
N VAL A 5 8.15 -7.82 9.60
CA VAL A 5 7.66 -8.39 8.36
C VAL A 5 7.04 -7.30 7.48
N ALA A 6 7.46 -7.23 6.24
CA ALA A 6 6.84 -6.42 5.19
C ALA A 6 5.85 -7.28 4.40
N ILE A 7 4.57 -6.95 4.43
CA ILE A 7 3.51 -7.67 3.71
C ILE A 7 3.11 -6.85 2.49
N VAL A 8 3.33 -7.39 1.30
CA VAL A 8 3.11 -6.71 0.03
C VAL A 8 1.79 -7.18 -0.59
N LEU A 9 0.92 -6.22 -0.90
CA LEU A 9 -0.36 -6.42 -1.56
C LEU A 9 -0.31 -5.75 -2.94
N PRO A 10 -0.05 -6.51 -4.03
CA PRO A 10 0.11 -5.96 -5.37
C PRO A 10 -1.16 -5.35 -5.96
N GLY A 11 -1.01 -4.50 -6.97
CA GLY A 11 -2.13 -3.96 -7.74
C GLY A 11 -2.64 -4.92 -8.81
N GLY A 12 -3.84 -4.66 -9.32
CA GLY A 12 -4.40 -5.41 -10.45
C GLY A 12 -3.54 -5.27 -11.71
N GLY A 13 -2.87 -6.37 -12.12
CA GLY A 13 -1.97 -6.37 -13.27
C GLY A 13 -0.63 -5.65 -13.07
N TYR A 14 -0.27 -5.33 -11.81
CA TYR A 14 1.00 -4.72 -11.45
C TYR A 14 1.71 -5.59 -10.40
N GLY A 15 2.63 -6.41 -10.87
CA GLY A 15 3.36 -7.36 -10.02
C GLY A 15 4.44 -6.70 -9.13
N PRO A 16 5.00 -7.47 -8.17
CA PRO A 16 5.96 -6.99 -7.18
C PRO A 16 7.32 -6.61 -7.77
N ILE A 17 7.61 -6.99 -9.02
CA ILE A 17 8.83 -6.60 -9.75
C ILE A 17 8.75 -5.20 -10.36
N GLY A 18 7.55 -4.63 -10.48
CA GLY A 18 7.37 -3.27 -10.97
C GLY A 18 8.00 -2.25 -10.01
N ALA A 19 8.66 -1.21 -10.55
CA ALA A 19 9.48 -0.28 -9.79
C ALA A 19 8.76 0.32 -8.57
N VAL A 20 7.49 0.67 -8.69
CA VAL A 20 6.68 1.29 -7.62
C VAL A 20 6.51 0.38 -6.39
N LEU A 21 6.50 -0.94 -6.58
CA LEU A 21 6.49 -1.90 -5.47
C LEU A 21 7.91 -2.36 -5.10
N ARG A 22 8.75 -2.63 -6.12
CA ARG A 22 10.09 -3.18 -5.86
C ARG A 22 10.99 -2.23 -5.07
N LEU A 23 10.93 -0.93 -5.35
CA LEU A 23 11.78 0.03 -4.65
C LEU A 23 11.44 0.17 -3.16
N PRO A 24 10.18 0.36 -2.73
CA PRO A 24 9.80 0.25 -1.32
C PRO A 24 10.21 -1.06 -0.66
N ILE A 25 10.04 -2.20 -1.33
CA ILE A 25 10.46 -3.51 -0.83
C ILE A 25 11.96 -3.51 -0.55
N LEU A 26 12.79 -3.03 -1.47
CA LEU A 26 14.24 -2.96 -1.28
C LEU A 26 14.64 -2.09 -0.09
N VAL A 27 13.93 -0.98 0.16
CA VAL A 27 14.17 -0.14 1.34
C VAL A 27 13.89 -0.92 2.62
N LEU A 28 12.79 -1.65 2.68
CA LEU A 28 12.39 -2.45 3.85
C LEU A 28 13.35 -3.62 4.08
N GLU A 29 13.71 -4.36 3.02
CA GLU A 29 14.69 -5.44 3.06
C GLU A 29 16.07 -4.96 3.55
N ALA A 30 16.54 -3.81 3.05
CA ALA A 30 17.81 -3.21 3.48
C ALA A 30 17.81 -2.80 4.97
N ARG A 31 16.64 -2.66 5.58
CA ARG A 31 16.45 -2.36 7.00
C ARG A 31 16.15 -3.58 7.86
N GLY A 32 16.19 -4.77 7.28
CA GLY A 32 16.03 -6.04 7.98
C GLY A 32 14.59 -6.55 8.07
N ALA A 33 13.66 -6.03 7.27
CA ALA A 33 12.34 -6.63 7.16
C ALA A 33 12.36 -7.89 6.31
N ASP A 34 11.71 -8.95 6.78
CA ASP A 34 11.39 -10.13 5.97
C ASP A 34 10.21 -9.77 5.06
N THR A 35 10.33 -9.97 3.74
CA THR A 35 9.27 -9.62 2.79
C THR A 35 8.42 -10.82 2.41
N VAL A 36 7.10 -10.65 2.50
CA VAL A 36 6.10 -11.62 2.05
C VAL A 36 5.19 -10.94 1.01
N VAL A 37 5.24 -11.41 -0.23
CA VAL A 37 4.30 -10.99 -1.27
C VAL A 37 3.09 -11.90 -1.22
N VAL A 38 1.91 -11.34 -1.00
CA VAL A 38 0.68 -12.11 -0.99
C VAL A 38 0.19 -12.27 -2.42
N ASP A 39 0.08 -13.51 -2.87
CA ASP A 39 -0.56 -13.86 -4.13
C ASP A 39 -2.07 -14.02 -3.90
N TYR A 40 -2.87 -13.41 -4.76
CA TYR A 40 -4.34 -13.53 -4.74
C TYR A 40 -4.92 -13.34 -6.14
N PRO A 41 -6.09 -13.93 -6.41
CA PRO A 41 -6.78 -13.75 -7.68
C PRO A 41 -7.07 -12.27 -7.93
N GLN A 42 -6.53 -11.72 -9.01
CA GLN A 42 -6.74 -10.31 -9.38
C GLN A 42 -8.02 -10.09 -10.19
N GLY A 43 -8.85 -11.12 -10.32
CA GLY A 43 -10.04 -11.14 -11.14
C GLY A 43 -9.72 -11.19 -12.65
N ASP A 44 -10.60 -11.81 -13.41
CA ASP A 44 -10.58 -11.65 -14.85
C ASP A 44 -11.17 -10.27 -15.18
N ARG A 45 -10.35 -9.37 -15.71
CA ARG A 45 -10.80 -8.03 -16.16
C ARG A 45 -11.90 -8.10 -17.23
N GLN A 46 -12.12 -9.27 -17.84
CA GLN A 46 -13.21 -9.51 -18.77
C GLN A 46 -14.55 -9.78 -18.06
N GLN A 47 -14.53 -10.17 -16.79
CA GLN A 47 -15.72 -10.24 -15.96
C GLN A 47 -16.00 -8.83 -15.40
N ARG A 48 -17.24 -8.35 -15.59
CA ARG A 48 -17.71 -7.03 -15.11
C ARG A 48 -17.91 -7.00 -13.59
N ALA A 49 -16.92 -7.50 -12.81
CA ALA A 49 -16.99 -7.51 -11.37
C ALA A 49 -16.64 -6.11 -10.80
N THR A 50 -17.34 -5.73 -9.76
CA THR A 50 -17.04 -4.51 -9.01
C THR A 50 -15.74 -4.67 -8.20
N LEU A 51 -15.14 -3.56 -7.74
CA LEU A 51 -14.00 -3.61 -6.83
C LEU A 51 -14.33 -4.43 -5.58
N GLU A 52 -15.52 -4.24 -5.01
CA GLU A 52 -15.97 -4.93 -3.80
C GLU A 52 -16.07 -6.45 -3.99
N GLU A 53 -16.63 -6.90 -5.11
CA GLU A 53 -16.70 -8.34 -5.44
C GLU A 53 -15.31 -8.96 -5.59
N LEU A 54 -14.37 -8.25 -6.22
CA LEU A 54 -13.00 -8.73 -6.38
C LEU A 54 -12.26 -8.76 -5.05
N VAL A 55 -12.43 -7.74 -4.20
CA VAL A 55 -11.88 -7.69 -2.84
C VAL A 55 -12.41 -8.87 -2.02
N GLN A 56 -13.71 -9.07 -2.00
CA GLN A 56 -14.34 -10.19 -1.27
C GLN A 56 -13.83 -11.56 -1.73
N ALA A 57 -13.65 -11.76 -3.04
CA ALA A 57 -13.10 -13.01 -3.57
C ALA A 57 -11.67 -13.30 -3.08
N ALA A 58 -10.87 -12.26 -2.84
CA ALA A 58 -9.49 -12.37 -2.36
C ALA A 58 -9.37 -12.41 -0.82
N SER A 59 -10.30 -11.81 -0.09
CA SER A 59 -10.19 -11.51 1.35
C SER A 59 -9.82 -12.72 2.21
N SER A 60 -10.44 -13.88 2.03
CA SER A 60 -10.17 -15.07 2.85
C SER A 60 -8.76 -15.65 2.62
N GLN A 61 -8.26 -15.57 1.39
CA GLN A 61 -6.90 -16.01 1.05
C GLN A 61 -5.88 -15.05 1.62
N VAL A 62 -6.13 -13.74 1.47
CA VAL A 62 -5.26 -12.70 2.01
C VAL A 62 -5.21 -12.76 3.53
N ALA A 63 -6.36 -12.87 4.22
CA ALA A 63 -6.40 -12.96 5.68
C ALA A 63 -5.56 -14.14 6.21
N ARG A 64 -5.65 -15.31 5.57
CA ARG A 64 -4.82 -16.48 5.96
C ARG A 64 -3.33 -16.21 5.73
N ALA A 65 -2.95 -15.63 4.60
CA ALA A 65 -1.56 -15.32 4.27
C ALA A 65 -0.98 -14.27 5.23
N VAL A 66 -1.75 -13.23 5.53
CA VAL A 66 -1.39 -12.16 6.47
C VAL A 66 -1.23 -12.72 7.88
N THR A 67 -2.19 -13.50 8.37
CA THR A 67 -2.12 -14.15 9.69
C THR A 67 -0.88 -15.03 9.81
N ALA A 68 -0.57 -15.86 8.80
CA ALA A 68 0.60 -16.72 8.80
C ALA A 68 1.92 -15.93 8.79
N ALA A 69 2.01 -14.88 7.97
CA ALA A 69 3.19 -14.03 7.87
C ALA A 69 3.45 -13.23 9.16
N ALA A 70 2.37 -12.75 9.77
CA ALA A 70 2.43 -11.91 10.96
C ALA A 70 2.49 -12.66 12.29
N ALA A 71 2.27 -13.96 12.30
CA ALA A 71 2.10 -14.79 13.52
C ALA A 71 3.20 -14.60 14.58
N VAL A 72 4.41 -14.25 14.15
CA VAL A 72 5.59 -14.07 15.01
C VAL A 72 6.22 -12.68 14.87
N ALA A 73 5.56 -11.77 14.14
CA ALA A 73 6.08 -10.44 13.90
C ALA A 73 5.70 -9.51 15.05
N GLU A 74 6.66 -8.71 15.52
CA GLU A 74 6.43 -7.61 16.46
C GLU A 74 6.14 -6.29 15.73
N ARG A 75 6.59 -6.20 14.46
CA ARG A 75 6.32 -5.07 13.56
C ARG A 75 5.85 -5.60 12.20
N VAL A 76 4.77 -5.05 11.68
CA VAL A 76 4.24 -5.35 10.34
C VAL A 76 4.13 -4.05 9.55
N THR A 77 4.74 -4.00 8.38
CA THR A 77 4.60 -2.90 7.44
C THR A 77 3.88 -3.40 6.18
N PHE A 78 2.68 -2.93 5.93
CA PHE A 78 1.99 -3.20 4.68
C PHE A 78 2.52 -2.28 3.58
N VAL A 79 2.69 -2.85 2.37
CA VAL A 79 2.93 -2.10 1.13
C VAL A 79 1.83 -2.48 0.16
N ALA A 80 0.81 -1.66 0.05
CA ALA A 80 -0.36 -1.93 -0.77
C ALA A 80 -0.44 -0.98 -1.96
N LYS A 81 -0.66 -1.51 -3.17
CA LYS A 81 -0.80 -0.71 -4.39
C LYS A 81 -2.16 -0.89 -5.04
N SER A 82 -2.83 0.23 -5.38
CA SER A 82 -4.03 0.23 -6.22
C SER A 82 -5.06 -0.78 -5.70
N PHE A 83 -5.39 -1.84 -6.44
CA PHE A 83 -6.29 -2.91 -5.99
C PHE A 83 -5.90 -3.48 -4.61
N GLY A 84 -4.60 -3.63 -4.34
CA GLY A 84 -4.10 -4.06 -3.04
C GLY A 84 -4.52 -3.13 -1.88
N THR A 85 -4.79 -1.84 -2.16
CA THR A 85 -5.30 -0.91 -1.14
C THR A 85 -6.75 -1.20 -0.75
N GLY A 86 -7.56 -1.69 -1.70
CA GLY A 86 -8.90 -2.20 -1.40
C GLY A 86 -8.86 -3.44 -0.50
N ILE A 87 -7.95 -4.37 -0.81
CA ILE A 87 -7.71 -5.56 0.02
C ILE A 87 -7.25 -5.16 1.43
N LEU A 88 -6.31 -4.22 1.53
CA LEU A 88 -5.82 -3.76 2.82
C LEU A 88 -6.92 -3.12 3.67
N ALA A 89 -7.76 -2.31 3.04
CA ALA A 89 -8.88 -1.64 3.72
C ALA A 89 -9.96 -2.61 4.22
N ASP A 90 -10.14 -3.77 3.58
CA ASP A 90 -11.10 -4.82 3.95
C ASP A 90 -10.54 -5.80 5.02
N LEU A 91 -9.26 -5.74 5.33
CA LEU A 91 -8.62 -6.65 6.28
C LEU A 91 -9.15 -6.38 7.71
N ASP A 92 -9.53 -7.44 8.42
CA ASP A 92 -9.88 -7.32 9.84
C ASP A 92 -8.61 -6.99 10.67
N PRO A 93 -8.52 -5.82 11.32
CA PRO A 93 -7.36 -5.45 12.11
C PRO A 93 -7.12 -6.37 13.32
N ALA A 94 -8.13 -7.09 13.78
CA ALA A 94 -8.02 -7.99 14.93
C ALA A 94 -7.02 -9.15 14.70
N VAL A 95 -6.78 -9.54 13.45
CA VAL A 95 -5.80 -10.58 13.09
C VAL A 95 -4.34 -10.19 13.39
N LEU A 96 -4.10 -8.89 13.68
CA LEU A 96 -2.76 -8.31 13.89
C LEU A 96 -2.62 -7.59 15.24
N SER A 97 -3.54 -7.82 16.18
CA SER A 97 -3.63 -7.09 17.46
C SER A 97 -2.38 -7.18 18.35
N HIS A 98 -1.45 -8.09 18.04
CA HIS A 98 -0.21 -8.30 18.80
C HIS A 98 1.02 -7.57 18.24
N ALA A 99 0.91 -6.95 17.05
CA ALA A 99 2.02 -6.31 16.35
C ALA A 99 1.82 -4.80 16.24
N ARG A 100 2.93 -4.05 16.16
CA ARG A 100 2.92 -2.65 15.71
C ARG A 100 2.70 -2.64 14.20
N ILE A 101 1.65 -1.97 13.73
CA ILE A 101 1.28 -1.97 12.32
C ILE A 101 1.53 -0.60 11.70
N GLU A 102 2.05 -0.62 10.48
CA GLU A 102 2.25 0.54 9.62
C GLU A 102 1.76 0.21 8.20
N ALA A 103 1.31 1.22 7.46
CA ALA A 103 0.82 1.03 6.11
C ALA A 103 1.40 2.06 5.13
N ILE A 104 1.90 1.58 4.00
CA ILE A 104 2.32 2.38 2.84
C ILE A 104 1.29 2.15 1.74
N TRP A 105 0.52 3.19 1.45
CA TRP A 105 -0.57 3.19 0.46
C TRP A 105 -0.05 3.81 -0.84
N LEU A 106 0.17 2.99 -1.85
CA LEU A 106 0.66 3.42 -3.17
C LEU A 106 -0.51 3.52 -4.15
N THR A 107 -0.71 4.70 -4.72
CA THR A 107 -1.83 5.02 -5.61
C THR A 107 -3.17 4.48 -5.07
N PRO A 108 -3.57 4.93 -3.85
CA PRO A 108 -4.70 4.36 -3.15
C PRO A 108 -6.03 4.68 -3.83
N LEU A 109 -6.95 3.71 -3.81
CA LEU A 109 -8.27 3.84 -4.42
C LEU A 109 -9.28 4.56 -3.49
N PHE A 110 -8.89 5.69 -2.90
CA PHE A 110 -9.73 6.44 -1.95
C PHE A 110 -10.98 7.08 -2.57
N GLY A 111 -11.11 7.10 -3.89
CA GLY A 111 -12.38 7.40 -4.57
C GLY A 111 -13.52 6.46 -4.15
N TYR A 112 -13.20 5.22 -3.79
CA TYR A 112 -14.18 4.25 -3.27
C TYR A 112 -14.39 4.44 -1.77
N ALA A 113 -15.66 4.63 -1.37
CA ALA A 113 -16.03 4.91 0.03
C ALA A 113 -15.59 3.79 1.00
N ALA A 114 -15.72 2.53 0.59
CA ALA A 114 -15.30 1.38 1.39
C ALA A 114 -13.80 1.42 1.69
N VAL A 115 -12.95 1.76 0.69
CA VAL A 115 -11.50 1.86 0.87
C VAL A 115 -11.13 2.98 1.84
N ARG A 116 -11.77 4.16 1.71
CA ARG A 116 -11.57 5.27 2.66
C ARG A 116 -11.95 4.89 4.09
N SER A 117 -13.17 4.36 4.24
CA SER A 117 -13.69 4.00 5.57
C SER A 117 -12.85 2.93 6.23
N GLY A 118 -12.41 1.90 5.50
CA GLY A 118 -11.54 0.87 6.02
C GLY A 118 -10.18 1.41 6.44
N ALA A 119 -9.54 2.24 5.59
CA ALA A 119 -8.26 2.86 5.94
C ALA A 119 -8.36 3.70 7.22
N ILE A 120 -9.40 4.51 7.35
CA ILE A 120 -9.63 5.35 8.55
C ILE A 120 -9.92 4.46 9.78
N ALA A 121 -10.73 3.41 9.63
CA ALA A 121 -11.08 2.50 10.72
C ALA A 121 -9.87 1.75 11.29
N HIS A 122 -8.87 1.45 10.46
CA HIS A 122 -7.62 0.84 10.92
C HIS A 122 -6.84 1.73 11.89
N GLY A 123 -6.82 3.04 11.67
CA GLY A 123 -6.10 3.97 12.53
C GLY A 123 -4.57 3.75 12.54
N TRP A 124 -4.03 3.01 11.58
CA TRP A 124 -2.60 2.68 11.55
C TRP A 124 -1.75 3.88 11.10
N ARG A 125 -0.55 3.96 11.63
CA ARG A 125 0.45 4.90 11.11
C ARG A 125 0.64 4.67 9.62
N SER A 126 0.43 5.70 8.80
CA SER A 126 0.30 5.57 7.36
C SER A 126 1.15 6.57 6.58
N LEU A 127 1.67 6.11 5.44
CA LEU A 127 2.25 6.93 4.38
C LEU A 127 1.39 6.78 3.13
N LEU A 128 0.87 7.89 2.62
CA LEU A 128 0.02 7.94 1.43
C LEU A 128 0.84 8.48 0.26
N ILE A 129 0.94 7.72 -0.84
CA ILE A 129 1.67 8.12 -2.05
C ILE A 129 0.74 8.04 -3.26
N ALA A 130 0.58 9.15 -3.97
CA ALA A 130 -0.26 9.25 -5.17
C ALA A 130 0.41 10.09 -6.26
N GLY A 131 -0.05 9.97 -7.49
CA GLY A 131 0.26 10.90 -8.57
C GLY A 131 -0.89 11.88 -8.77
N ASP A 132 -0.64 13.13 -9.09
CA ASP A 132 -1.70 14.12 -9.34
C ASP A 132 -2.32 13.99 -10.74
N ALA A 133 -1.65 13.29 -11.66
CA ALA A 133 -2.17 12.94 -12.97
C ALA A 133 -2.78 11.52 -13.03
N ASP A 134 -2.98 10.87 -11.89
CA ASP A 134 -3.64 9.57 -11.77
C ASP A 134 -5.17 9.75 -11.83
N ASP A 135 -5.84 9.14 -12.80
CA ASP A 135 -7.30 9.17 -12.96
C ASP A 135 -8.07 8.61 -11.74
N TYR A 136 -7.42 7.79 -10.92
CA TYR A 136 -7.97 7.25 -9.67
C TYR A 136 -7.64 8.10 -8.44
N HIS A 137 -6.82 9.14 -8.58
CA HIS A 137 -6.53 10.06 -7.50
C HIS A 137 -7.71 11.03 -7.30
N HIS A 138 -8.27 11.04 -6.11
CA HIS A 138 -9.31 11.96 -5.69
C HIS A 138 -8.74 12.84 -4.56
N PRO A 139 -8.29 14.08 -4.84
CA PRO A 139 -7.59 14.93 -3.87
C PRO A 139 -8.33 15.13 -2.55
N GLU A 140 -9.64 15.41 -2.61
CA GLU A 140 -10.46 15.61 -1.41
C GLU A 140 -10.55 14.34 -0.55
N ALA A 141 -10.69 13.17 -1.20
CA ALA A 141 -10.75 11.90 -0.52
C ALA A 141 -9.39 11.52 0.08
N HIS A 142 -8.31 11.82 -0.62
CA HIS A 142 -6.94 11.63 -0.16
C HIS A 142 -6.67 12.48 1.08
N GLU A 143 -7.02 13.75 1.03
CA GLU A 143 -6.84 14.69 2.13
C GLU A 143 -7.66 14.29 3.36
N ALA A 144 -8.91 13.86 3.18
CA ALA A 144 -9.76 13.39 4.27
C ALA A 144 -9.14 12.19 5.01
N VAL A 145 -8.53 11.25 4.28
CA VAL A 145 -7.81 10.11 4.90
C VAL A 145 -6.54 10.59 5.60
N ARG A 146 -5.77 11.48 4.96
CA ARG A 146 -4.55 12.06 5.53
C ARG A 146 -4.83 12.73 6.88
N GLU A 147 -5.85 13.58 6.94
CA GLU A 147 -6.25 14.29 8.16
C GLU A 147 -6.75 13.33 9.24
N ALA A 148 -7.63 12.39 8.88
CA ALA A 148 -8.21 11.45 9.84
C ALA A 148 -7.16 10.54 10.50
N LEU A 149 -6.11 10.17 9.75
CA LEU A 149 -5.02 9.30 10.26
C LEU A 149 -3.83 10.09 10.82
N GLY A 150 -3.73 11.41 10.58
CA GLY A 150 -2.50 12.16 10.79
C GLY A 150 -1.35 11.59 9.94
N ALA A 151 -1.68 11.14 8.72
CA ALA A 151 -0.75 10.41 7.88
C ALA A 151 0.28 11.32 7.19
N ASP A 152 1.49 10.77 6.98
CA ASP A 152 2.43 11.36 6.03
C ASP A 152 1.90 11.22 4.60
N SER A 153 2.15 12.21 3.74
CA SER A 153 1.64 12.19 2.37
C SER A 153 2.65 12.73 1.37
N LEU A 154 2.73 12.06 0.21
CA LEU A 154 3.51 12.47 -0.95
C LEU A 154 2.64 12.41 -2.20
N VAL A 155 2.30 13.58 -2.77
CA VAL A 155 1.61 13.66 -4.06
C VAL A 155 2.62 14.08 -5.12
N LEU A 156 2.91 13.17 -6.04
CA LEU A 156 3.92 13.34 -7.09
C LEU A 156 3.34 14.11 -8.28
N LYS A 157 3.96 15.23 -8.61
CA LYS A 157 3.50 16.09 -9.69
C LYS A 157 3.65 15.41 -11.06
N ASP A 158 2.62 15.50 -11.89
CA ASP A 158 2.51 14.99 -13.26
C ASP A 158 2.63 13.44 -13.36
N ALA A 159 2.59 12.72 -12.24
CA ALA A 159 2.70 11.27 -12.21
C ALA A 159 1.33 10.59 -12.36
N ASP A 160 1.29 9.55 -13.19
CA ASP A 160 0.11 8.73 -13.46
C ASP A 160 -0.11 7.63 -12.39
N HIS A 161 -1.08 6.73 -12.64
CA HIS A 161 -1.36 5.58 -11.74
C HIS A 161 -0.20 4.61 -11.54
N ARG A 162 0.85 4.67 -12.36
CA ARG A 162 2.09 3.89 -12.22
C ARG A 162 3.19 4.68 -11.53
N LEU A 163 2.90 5.93 -11.11
CA LEU A 163 3.86 6.92 -10.65
C LEU A 163 4.94 7.20 -11.71
N GLU A 164 4.56 7.09 -12.97
CA GLU A 164 5.38 7.41 -14.14
C GLU A 164 4.94 8.75 -14.73
N ILE A 165 5.88 9.46 -15.36
CA ILE A 165 5.56 10.65 -16.17
C ILE A 165 5.56 10.22 -17.62
N PRO A 166 4.39 10.12 -18.28
CA PRO A 166 4.29 9.64 -19.65
C PRO A 166 5.20 10.42 -20.61
N GLY A 167 6.01 9.68 -21.36
CA GLY A 167 6.93 10.28 -22.34
C GLY A 167 8.21 10.90 -21.74
N ASN A 168 8.38 10.88 -20.41
CA ASN A 168 9.57 11.43 -19.76
C ASN A 168 10.19 10.45 -18.75
N PRO A 169 11.01 9.50 -19.19
CA PRO A 169 11.60 8.48 -18.32
C PRO A 169 12.57 9.06 -17.27
N MET A 170 13.26 10.16 -17.55
CA MET A 170 14.15 10.77 -16.57
C MET A 170 13.37 11.41 -15.41
N ALA A 171 12.29 12.12 -15.71
CA ALA A 171 11.40 12.64 -14.68
C ALA A 171 10.72 11.51 -13.89
N THR A 172 10.38 10.40 -14.53
CA THR A 172 9.87 9.19 -13.85
C THR A 172 10.89 8.66 -12.83
N VAL A 173 12.18 8.58 -13.18
CA VAL A 173 13.23 8.16 -12.23
C VAL A 173 13.32 9.12 -11.05
N ASP A 174 13.21 10.44 -11.27
CA ASP A 174 13.20 11.42 -10.18
C ASP A 174 12.02 11.21 -9.24
N ARG A 175 10.80 10.97 -9.77
CA ARG A 175 9.62 10.66 -8.95
C ARG A 175 9.79 9.37 -8.14
N LEU A 176 10.33 8.33 -8.75
CA LEU A 176 10.61 7.07 -8.05
C LEU A 176 11.65 7.25 -6.94
N ARG A 177 12.63 8.13 -7.11
CA ARG A 177 13.57 8.51 -6.05
C ARG A 177 12.85 9.17 -4.88
N GLU A 178 11.92 10.10 -5.12
CA GLU A 178 11.10 10.71 -4.07
C GLU A 178 10.29 9.65 -3.29
N VAL A 179 9.76 8.63 -3.98
CA VAL A 179 9.08 7.50 -3.32
C VAL A 179 10.03 6.75 -2.39
N VAL A 180 11.24 6.44 -2.84
CA VAL A 180 12.26 5.75 -2.03
C VAL A 180 12.62 6.58 -0.80
N GLU A 181 12.85 7.87 -0.96
CA GLU A 181 13.17 8.80 0.13
C GLU A 181 12.03 8.88 1.15
N ALA A 182 10.79 9.00 0.70
CA ALA A 182 9.61 9.04 1.57
C ALA A 182 9.44 7.74 2.37
N VAL A 183 9.58 6.58 1.73
CA VAL A 183 9.52 5.28 2.39
C VAL A 183 10.67 5.11 3.39
N ALA A 184 11.87 5.54 3.01
CA ALA A 184 13.03 5.50 3.89
C ALA A 184 12.84 6.40 5.11
N LEU A 185 12.32 7.61 4.94
CA LEU A 185 12.01 8.49 6.06
C LEU A 185 10.94 7.89 6.97
N PHE A 186 9.81 7.47 6.39
CA PHE A 186 8.68 6.89 7.12
C PHE A 186 9.09 5.69 7.96
N THR A 187 9.87 4.76 7.43
CA THR A 187 10.24 3.52 8.12
C THR A 187 11.48 3.64 9.02
N GLY A 188 12.21 4.75 8.93
CA GLY A 188 13.39 5.04 9.76
C GLY A 188 13.13 5.84 11.03
N THR A 189 11.94 6.40 11.18
CA THR A 189 11.54 7.16 12.37
C THR A 189 11.01 6.23 13.47
N ASP A 190 11.79 5.22 13.87
CA ASP A 190 11.62 4.60 15.17
C ASP A 190 12.13 5.59 16.21
N ALA A 191 11.26 6.52 16.63
CA ALA A 191 11.47 7.16 17.90
C ALA A 191 11.29 6.10 19.00
N PRO A 192 12.14 6.08 20.02
CA PRO A 192 12.09 5.13 21.12
C PRO A 192 10.77 5.18 21.87
#